data_fb1fc6ec90611132e6e842fb8d6cf98f
#
_entry.id   fb1fc6ec90611132e6e842fb8d6cf98f
#
_cell.length_a   1.000
_cell.length_b   1.000
_cell.length_c   1.000
_cell.angle_alpha   90.00
_cell.angle_beta   90.00
_cell.angle_gamma   90.00
#
_symmetry.space_group_name_H-M   'P 1'
#
loop_
_entity.id
_entity.type
_entity.pdbx_description
1 polymer ?
#
loop_
_entity_poly.entity_id
_entity_poly.type
_entity_poly.pdbx_seq_one_letter_code
_entity_poly.pdbx_strand_id
1 'polypeptide(L)' 'MNVKQAIQALQSMIDTGAITGEEEFGVYEYSREEGYYLHSPDNFETHIDADTEEMVVTFF' A
#
# COMPACT_ATOMS: atom_id res chain seq x y z
N MET A 1 8.18 1.91 -6.88
CA MET A 1 8.28 0.58 -6.25
C MET A 1 7.29 -0.35 -6.93
N ASN A 2 7.73 -1.54 -7.32
CA ASN A 2 6.83 -2.55 -7.88
C ASN A 2 6.34 -3.51 -6.78
N VAL A 3 5.41 -4.42 -7.15
CA VAL A 3 4.80 -5.36 -6.20
C VAL A 3 5.86 -6.27 -5.56
N LYS A 4 6.81 -6.76 -6.34
CA LYS A 4 7.89 -7.62 -5.81
C LYS A 4 8.75 -6.87 -4.79
N GLN A 5 9.08 -5.63 -5.08
CA GLN A 5 9.85 -4.80 -4.16
C GLN A 5 9.08 -4.53 -2.86
N ALA A 6 7.77 -4.29 -2.97
CA ALA A 6 6.92 -4.10 -1.80
C ALA A 6 6.88 -5.35 -0.92
N ILE A 7 6.73 -6.54 -1.52
CA ILE A 7 6.74 -7.81 -0.80
C ILE A 7 8.08 -8.02 -0.10
N GLN A 8 9.19 -7.77 -0.78
CA GLN A 8 10.52 -7.92 -0.21
C GLN A 8 10.76 -6.98 0.95
N ALA A 9 10.33 -5.72 0.83
CA ALA A 9 10.47 -4.74 1.88
C ALA A 9 9.68 -5.14 3.13
N LEU A 10 8.42 -5.54 2.95
CA LEU A 10 7.58 -5.97 4.05
C LEU A 10 8.11 -7.25 4.70
N GLN A 11 8.56 -8.22 3.91
CA GLN A 11 9.15 -9.45 4.43
C GLN A 11 10.43 -9.16 5.23
N SER A 12 11.26 -8.25 4.76
CA SER A 12 12.47 -7.84 5.48
C SER A 12 12.13 -7.22 6.84
N MET A 13 11.07 -6.41 6.92
CA MET A 13 10.64 -5.84 8.19
C MET A 13 10.20 -6.92 9.19
N ILE A 14 9.50 -7.95 8.70
CA ILE A 14 9.10 -9.09 9.54
C ILE A 14 10.34 -9.85 10.00
N ASP A 15 11.25 -10.16 9.08
CA ASP A 15 12.44 -10.96 9.35
C ASP A 15 13.39 -10.28 10.35
N THR A 16 13.48 -8.97 10.31
CA THR A 16 14.34 -8.19 11.25
C THR A 16 13.65 -7.90 12.58
N GLY A 17 12.38 -8.21 12.70
CA GLY A 17 11.60 -7.94 13.91
C GLY A 17 11.07 -6.51 14.03
N ALA A 18 11.19 -5.70 12.97
CA ALA A 18 10.63 -4.34 12.98
C ALA A 18 9.11 -4.36 13.08
N ILE A 19 8.47 -5.36 12.45
CA ILE A 19 7.04 -5.62 12.56
C ILE A 19 6.81 -7.11 12.77
N THR A 20 5.61 -7.49 13.21
CA THR A 20 5.23 -8.90 13.42
C THR A 20 4.51 -9.50 12.23
N GLY A 21 3.88 -8.67 11.41
CA GLY A 21 3.01 -9.09 10.31
C GLY A 21 1.52 -9.01 10.66
N GLU A 22 1.19 -8.77 11.92
CA GLU A 22 -0.20 -8.63 12.37
C GLU A 22 -0.67 -7.17 12.44
N GLU A 23 0.22 -6.22 12.14
CA GLU A 23 -0.11 -4.81 12.13
C GLU A 23 -1.09 -4.49 10.98
N GLU A 24 -1.93 -3.47 11.18
CA GLU A 24 -2.80 -2.98 10.13
C GLU A 24 -2.00 -2.33 8.99
N PHE A 25 -2.45 -2.54 7.78
CA PHE A 25 -1.89 -1.91 6.59
C PHE A 25 -2.57 -0.56 6.41
N GLY A 26 -1.80 0.52 6.51
CA GLY A 26 -2.34 1.86 6.46
C GLY A 26 -1.75 2.73 5.37
N VAL A 27 -2.54 3.67 4.89
CA VAL A 27 -2.14 4.66 3.89
C VAL A 27 -2.61 6.03 4.36
N TYR A 28 -1.76 7.03 4.19
CA TYR A 28 -2.17 8.40 4.43
C TYR A 28 -2.89 8.95 3.20
N GLU A 29 -4.06 9.53 3.42
CA GLU A 29 -4.83 10.22 2.40
C GLU A 29 -5.02 11.69 2.81
N TYR A 30 -5.25 12.55 1.82
CA TYR A 30 -5.46 13.98 2.05
C TYR A 30 -6.89 14.36 1.68
N SER A 31 -7.54 15.10 2.58
CA SER A 31 -8.84 15.70 2.36
C SER A 31 -8.75 17.20 2.66
N ARG A 32 -9.43 18.02 1.86
CA ARG A 32 -9.49 19.46 2.08
C ARG A 32 -10.12 19.83 3.43
N GLU A 33 -11.06 19.02 3.88
CA GLU A 33 -11.81 19.28 5.13
C GLU A 33 -11.06 18.78 6.36
N GLU A 34 -10.37 17.63 6.25
CA GLU A 34 -9.77 16.94 7.39
C GLU A 34 -8.24 16.97 7.40
N GLY A 35 -7.62 17.40 6.31
CA GLY A 35 -6.18 17.31 6.16
C GLY A 35 -5.75 15.88 5.85
N TYR A 36 -4.60 15.45 6.38
CA TYR A 36 -4.14 14.07 6.21
C TYR A 36 -4.79 13.16 7.23
N TYR A 37 -5.25 12.02 6.78
CA TYR A 37 -5.80 10.99 7.65
C TYR A 37 -5.31 9.60 7.22
N LEU A 38 -5.34 8.66 8.17
CA LEU A 38 -4.91 7.29 7.93
C LEU A 38 -6.10 6.46 7.42
N HIS A 39 -5.91 5.82 6.28
CA HIS A 39 -6.88 4.91 5.69
C HIS A 39 -6.36 3.47 5.78
N SER A 40 -7.19 2.56 6.28
CA SER A 40 -6.89 1.12 6.30
C SER A 40 -7.60 0.44 5.14
N PRO A 41 -6.86 0.01 4.11
CA PRO A 41 -7.48 -0.67 2.98
C PRO A 41 -7.95 -2.08 3.36
N ASP A 42 -9.06 -2.51 2.76
CA ASP A 42 -9.62 -3.85 2.98
C ASP A 42 -9.21 -4.82 1.89
N ASN A 43 -8.85 -4.31 0.71
CA ASN A 43 -8.65 -5.18 -0.45
C ASN A 43 -7.72 -4.54 -1.48
N PHE A 44 -7.36 -5.33 -2.48
CA PHE A 44 -6.56 -4.89 -3.62
C PHE A 44 -7.34 -5.10 -4.91
N GLU A 45 -7.08 -4.26 -5.90
CA GLU A 45 -7.58 -4.46 -7.25
C GLU A 45 -6.53 -4.09 -8.28
N THR A 46 -6.72 -4.57 -9.50
CA THR A 46 -5.84 -4.25 -10.62
C THR A 46 -6.59 -3.41 -11.63
N HIS A 47 -5.88 -2.47 -12.26
CA HIS A 47 -6.42 -1.70 -13.37
C HIS A 47 -5.29 -1.24 -14.28
N ILE A 48 -5.65 -0.83 -15.49
CA ILE A 48 -4.69 -0.30 -16.45
C ILE A 48 -4.69 1.22 -16.36
N ASP A 49 -3.51 1.80 -16.11
CA ASP A 49 -3.33 3.24 -16.09
C ASP A 49 -3.52 3.80 -17.50
N ALA A 50 -4.42 4.77 -17.65
CA ALA A 50 -4.75 5.34 -18.96
C ALA A 50 -3.60 6.11 -19.59
N ASP A 51 -2.70 6.66 -18.79
CA ASP A 51 -1.58 7.48 -19.30
C ASP A 51 -0.39 6.64 -19.71
N THR A 52 -0.06 5.59 -18.95
CA THR A 52 1.12 4.77 -19.18
C THR A 52 0.82 3.42 -19.81
N GLU A 53 -0.45 3.01 -19.84
CA GLU A 53 -0.92 1.69 -20.30
C GLU A 53 -0.33 0.53 -19.48
N GLU A 54 0.15 0.82 -18.28
CA GLU A 54 0.70 -0.20 -17.38
C GLU A 54 -0.36 -0.76 -16.46
N MET A 55 -0.22 -2.05 -16.14
CA MET A 55 -1.04 -2.67 -15.10
C MET A 55 -0.61 -2.16 -13.73
N VAL A 56 -1.55 -1.65 -12.96
CA VAL A 56 -1.31 -1.10 -11.63
C VAL A 56 -2.13 -1.87 -10.61
N VAL A 57 -1.53 -2.12 -9.44
CA VAL A 57 -2.23 -2.68 -8.29
C VAL A 57 -2.48 -1.55 -7.30
N THR A 58 -3.73 -1.37 -6.93
CA THR A 58 -4.13 -0.37 -5.94
C THR A 58 -4.86 -1.05 -4.79
N PHE A 59 -4.90 -0.40 -3.64
CA PHE A 59 -5.63 -0.89 -2.49
C PHE A 59 -6.68 0.13 -2.06
N PHE A 60 -7.79 -0.41 -1.51
CA PHE A 60 -8.95 0.39 -1.15
C PHE A 60 -9.71 -0.20 0.04
#